data_4e39c1338a7fe44cedfad25b37088ca3
#
_entry.id   4e39c1338a7fe44cedfad25b37088ca3
#
_cell.length_a   1.000
_cell.length_b   1.000
_cell.length_c   1.000
_cell.angle_alpha   90.00
_cell.angle_beta   90.00
_cell.angle_gamma   90.00
#
_symmetry.space_group_name_H-M   'P 1'
#
loop_
_entity.id
_entity.type
_entity.pdbx_description
1 polymer ?
#
loop_
_entity_poly.entity_id
_entity_poly.type
_entity_poly.pdbx_seq_one_letter_code
_entity_poly.pdbx_strand_id
1 'polypeptide(L)'
;MAKFEGILWADRQMRYGLKDKAYELLDGEARVYAVSRSVHYALFLAFEGIRFYCRNDGGRLEAVFLNWDKNLERFRRGMAFNLEEGDAALVPTVAELEEVFVGRYFREPALRGFFEEAASLGAQGYLRPFTVDEDQSIGVTFPNRPAVRAVVARYDRYLGEPFCGVIVPRLVRAVAANAMGCLKLGVNYLVSVKAVEAARKACPEAAAALFLDDQSHRPVEERQVTEWDSSCCLFALADGTVIKIPESPLILPSVTIQGITAILKAWDVRVAERPLTYGELIDRVRNGELVAACSVGTAGILNRCQKLILVDGKNRAIATHHPQEKHPLYAKLGEARAYYWDVYRGKVPAVPGLRLFKYEI
;
A
#
# COMPACT_ATOMS: atom_id res chain seq x y z
N MET A 1 -3.25 17.49 5.09
CA MET A 1 -3.08 17.91 3.68
C MET A 1 -3.46 16.73 2.80
N ALA A 2 -4.29 16.91 1.77
CA ALA A 2 -4.65 15.84 0.84
C ALA A 2 -3.38 15.37 0.09
N LYS A 3 -3.16 14.05 0.04
CA LYS A 3 -1.99 13.47 -0.64
C LYS A 3 -2.22 13.28 -2.16
N PHE A 4 -3.44 13.51 -2.64
CA PHE A 4 -3.82 13.36 -4.04
C PHE A 4 -4.31 14.69 -4.58
N GLU A 5 -3.84 15.06 -5.77
CA GLU A 5 -4.30 16.21 -6.53
C GLU A 5 -5.25 15.74 -7.63
N GLY A 6 -6.35 16.48 -7.84
CA GLY A 6 -7.31 16.17 -8.87
C GLY A 6 -8.05 14.84 -8.69
N ILE A 7 -8.21 14.34 -7.45
CA ILE A 7 -8.92 13.07 -7.21
C ILE A 7 -10.40 13.21 -7.55
N LEU A 8 -10.87 12.32 -8.39
CA LEU A 8 -12.29 12.15 -8.74
C LEU A 8 -12.68 10.69 -8.58
N TRP A 9 -13.73 10.44 -7.81
CA TRP A 9 -14.35 9.13 -7.65
C TRP A 9 -15.40 8.91 -8.72
N ALA A 10 -15.51 7.68 -9.23
CA ALA A 10 -16.64 7.31 -10.07
C ALA A 10 -17.96 7.36 -9.27
N ASP A 11 -19.05 7.64 -9.96
CA ASP A 11 -20.39 7.75 -9.39
C ASP A 11 -21.10 6.39 -9.21
N ARG A 12 -20.40 5.30 -9.44
CA ARG A 12 -20.88 3.93 -9.27
C ARG A 12 -19.91 3.11 -8.44
N GLN A 13 -20.44 2.27 -7.58
CA GLN A 13 -19.69 1.26 -6.84
C GLN A 13 -20.23 -0.14 -7.14
N MET A 14 -19.35 -1.14 -7.12
CA MET A 14 -19.77 -2.52 -7.22
C MET A 14 -20.04 -3.13 -5.84
N ARG A 15 -20.96 -4.10 -5.82
CA ARG A 15 -21.21 -5.04 -4.73
C ARG A 15 -21.13 -6.47 -5.26
N TYR A 16 -20.49 -7.36 -4.51
CA TYR A 16 -20.51 -8.80 -4.75
C TYR A 16 -20.76 -9.53 -3.43
N GLY A 17 -21.95 -10.11 -3.29
CA GLY A 17 -22.33 -10.89 -2.10
C GLY A 17 -21.58 -12.22 -2.08
N LEU A 18 -20.94 -12.55 -0.94
CA LEU A 18 -20.13 -13.77 -0.85
C LEU A 18 -20.95 -15.04 -0.65
N LYS A 19 -22.15 -14.94 -0.07
CA LYS A 19 -23.07 -16.07 0.09
C LYS A 19 -23.91 -16.34 -1.14
N ASP A 20 -24.50 -15.31 -1.72
CA ASP A 20 -25.41 -15.39 -2.86
C ASP A 20 -24.71 -15.34 -4.23
N LYS A 21 -23.42 -15.01 -4.22
CA LYS A 21 -22.59 -14.79 -5.44
C LYS A 21 -23.22 -13.77 -6.40
N ALA A 22 -24.08 -12.89 -5.89
CA ALA A 22 -24.77 -11.88 -6.67
C ALA A 22 -23.89 -10.64 -6.86
N TYR A 23 -23.72 -10.23 -8.12
CA TYR A 23 -23.09 -8.96 -8.49
C TYR A 23 -24.16 -7.89 -8.71
N GLU A 24 -23.91 -6.72 -8.18
CA GLU A 24 -24.75 -5.52 -8.32
C GLU A 24 -23.89 -4.29 -8.57
N LEU A 25 -24.35 -3.45 -9.52
CA LEU A 25 -23.83 -2.09 -9.66
C LEU A 25 -24.70 -1.15 -8.84
N LEU A 26 -24.11 -0.48 -7.87
CA LEU A 26 -24.78 0.42 -6.96
C LEU A 26 -24.45 1.89 -7.30
N ASP A 27 -25.32 2.79 -6.87
CA ASP A 27 -25.01 4.21 -6.84
C ASP A 27 -23.76 4.49 -5.99
N GLY A 28 -22.93 5.45 -6.36
CA GLY A 28 -21.73 5.82 -5.61
C GLY A 28 -22.01 6.27 -4.18
N GLU A 29 -23.24 6.74 -3.89
CA GLU A 29 -23.69 7.12 -2.56
C GLU A 29 -24.31 5.97 -1.76
N ALA A 30 -24.44 4.76 -2.32
CA ALA A 30 -25.00 3.62 -1.61
C ALA A 30 -24.18 3.31 -0.34
N ARG A 31 -24.85 3.20 0.80
CA ARG A 31 -24.23 3.18 2.12
C ARG A 31 -24.31 1.80 2.76
N VAL A 32 -23.54 1.59 3.82
CA VAL A 32 -23.68 0.48 4.75
C VAL A 32 -24.48 0.96 5.99
N TYR A 33 -25.08 0.03 6.72
CA TYR A 33 -25.75 0.37 7.96
C TYR A 33 -24.78 0.94 9.00
N ALA A 34 -25.18 2.01 9.69
CA ALA A 34 -24.41 2.58 10.80
C ALA A 34 -24.25 1.57 11.95
N VAL A 35 -25.32 0.80 12.22
CA VAL A 35 -25.30 -0.31 13.18
C VAL A 35 -24.87 -1.58 12.46
N SER A 36 -23.58 -1.82 12.39
CA SER A 36 -22.97 -2.96 11.72
C SER A 36 -21.74 -3.39 12.51
N ARG A 37 -21.51 -4.70 12.59
CA ARG A 37 -20.30 -5.23 13.26
C ARG A 37 -19.01 -4.80 12.55
N SER A 38 -19.05 -4.58 11.25
CA SER A 38 -17.91 -4.02 10.51
C SER A 38 -17.60 -2.59 10.96
N VAL A 39 -18.60 -1.76 11.18
CA VAL A 39 -18.41 -0.36 11.61
C VAL A 39 -18.01 -0.29 13.08
N HIS A 40 -18.65 -1.04 13.97
CA HIS A 40 -18.43 -0.93 15.42
C HIS A 40 -17.20 -1.66 15.91
N TYR A 41 -16.87 -2.81 15.30
CA TYR A 41 -15.82 -3.69 15.80
C TYR A 41 -14.68 -3.90 14.79
N ALA A 42 -14.73 -3.22 13.64
CA ALA A 42 -13.82 -3.44 12.52
C ALA A 42 -13.75 -4.91 12.05
N LEU A 43 -14.82 -5.68 12.31
CA LEU A 43 -14.92 -7.06 11.87
C LEU A 43 -15.11 -7.15 10.36
N PHE A 44 -14.36 -8.05 9.72
CA PHE A 44 -14.43 -8.26 8.29
C PHE A 44 -14.16 -6.98 7.47
N LEU A 45 -13.11 -6.24 7.82
CA LEU A 45 -12.65 -5.05 7.09
C LEU A 45 -11.27 -5.28 6.46
N ALA A 46 -11.19 -6.25 5.55
CA ALA A 46 -10.06 -6.34 4.62
C ALA A 46 -10.24 -5.30 3.51
N PHE A 47 -9.14 -4.74 3.03
CA PHE A 47 -9.18 -3.83 1.90
C PHE A 47 -7.92 -3.92 1.06
N GLU A 48 -7.99 -3.39 -0.16
CA GLU A 48 -6.82 -3.31 -1.03
C GLU A 48 -6.73 -1.91 -1.65
N GLY A 49 -5.56 -1.58 -2.17
CA GLY A 49 -5.34 -0.41 -2.97
C GLY A 49 -4.58 -0.80 -4.21
N ILE A 50 -5.24 -0.76 -5.35
CA ILE A 50 -4.72 -1.27 -6.60
C ILE A 50 -4.65 -0.14 -7.60
N ARG A 51 -3.44 0.12 -8.07
CA ARG A 51 -3.23 1.09 -9.14
C ARG A 51 -3.57 0.45 -10.48
N PHE A 52 -4.20 1.23 -11.34
CA PHE A 52 -4.34 0.90 -12.76
C PHE A 52 -4.03 2.11 -13.63
N TYR A 53 -3.88 1.87 -14.90
CA TYR A 53 -3.72 2.91 -15.91
C TYR A 53 -4.64 2.59 -17.09
N CYS A 54 -5.44 3.57 -17.51
CA CYS A 54 -6.25 3.43 -18.72
C CYS A 54 -5.51 4.00 -19.91
N ARG A 55 -5.59 3.30 -21.04
CA ARG A 55 -5.05 3.78 -22.31
C ARG A 55 -5.94 3.36 -23.47
N ASN A 56 -5.86 4.12 -24.56
CA ASN A 56 -6.47 3.75 -25.81
C ASN A 56 -5.41 3.14 -26.73
N ASP A 57 -5.54 1.88 -27.08
CA ASP A 57 -4.62 1.14 -27.93
C ASP A 57 -5.36 0.70 -29.20
N GLY A 58 -5.10 1.38 -30.34
CA GLY A 58 -5.74 1.08 -31.62
C GLY A 58 -7.27 1.20 -31.60
N GLY A 59 -7.84 2.10 -30.82
CA GLY A 59 -9.28 2.30 -30.67
C GLY A 59 -9.94 1.43 -29.59
N ARG A 60 -9.16 0.59 -28.91
CA ARG A 60 -9.63 -0.22 -27.77
C ARG A 60 -9.21 0.40 -26.45
N LEU A 61 -10.16 0.56 -25.56
CA LEU A 61 -9.90 1.03 -24.20
C LEU A 61 -9.38 -0.14 -23.36
N GLU A 62 -8.18 0.01 -22.84
CA GLU A 62 -7.53 -0.98 -21.98
C GLU A 62 -7.31 -0.47 -20.56
N ALA A 63 -7.54 -1.32 -19.57
CA ALA A 63 -7.05 -1.16 -18.21
C ALA A 63 -5.77 -2.00 -18.02
N VAL A 64 -4.73 -1.37 -17.51
CA VAL A 64 -3.41 -1.97 -17.32
C VAL A 64 -3.06 -2.03 -15.83
N PHE A 65 -2.62 -3.21 -15.37
CA PHE A 65 -2.23 -3.44 -13.98
C PHE A 65 -0.84 -4.06 -13.91
N LEU A 66 -0.10 -3.81 -12.83
CA LEU A 66 1.16 -4.48 -12.53
C LEU A 66 1.02 -5.39 -11.31
N ASN A 67 1.43 -6.64 -11.45
CA ASN A 67 1.34 -7.67 -10.39
C ASN A 67 -0.08 -7.79 -9.80
N TRP A 68 -1.09 -7.69 -10.64
CA TRP A 68 -2.50 -7.73 -10.31
C TRP A 68 -2.89 -8.98 -9.50
N ASP A 69 -2.40 -10.13 -9.93
CA ASP A 69 -2.58 -11.41 -9.25
C ASP A 69 -2.14 -11.38 -7.78
N LYS A 70 -1.02 -10.73 -7.49
CA LYS A 70 -0.51 -10.59 -6.11
C LYS A 70 -1.37 -9.66 -5.25
N ASN A 71 -1.96 -8.62 -5.84
CA ASN A 71 -2.91 -7.77 -5.13
C ASN A 71 -4.18 -8.54 -4.77
N LEU A 72 -4.73 -9.32 -5.71
CA LEU A 72 -5.91 -10.14 -5.47
C LEU A 72 -5.65 -11.21 -4.42
N GLU A 73 -4.52 -11.91 -4.48
CA GLU A 73 -4.15 -12.90 -3.47
C GLU A 73 -3.95 -12.27 -2.07
N ARG A 74 -3.36 -11.06 -2.00
CA ARG A 74 -3.22 -10.36 -0.72
C ARG A 74 -4.57 -9.92 -0.16
N PHE A 75 -5.50 -9.46 -1.00
CA PHE A 75 -6.87 -9.13 -0.59
C PHE A 75 -7.61 -10.38 -0.11
N ARG A 76 -7.48 -11.50 -0.84
CA ARG A 76 -8.03 -12.79 -0.49
C ARG A 76 -7.56 -13.27 0.89
N ARG A 77 -6.27 -13.16 1.20
CA ARG A 77 -5.73 -13.50 2.53
C ARG A 77 -6.36 -12.68 3.65
N GLY A 78 -6.63 -11.40 3.42
CA GLY A 78 -7.35 -10.57 4.39
C GLY A 78 -8.80 -11.01 4.63
N MET A 79 -9.48 -11.49 3.58
CA MET A 79 -10.83 -12.08 3.71
C MET A 79 -10.80 -13.42 4.45
N ALA A 80 -9.86 -14.29 4.11
CA ALA A 80 -9.69 -15.61 4.69
C ALA A 80 -9.55 -15.57 6.22
N PHE A 81 -8.85 -14.57 6.74
CA PHE A 81 -8.67 -14.40 8.19
C PHE A 81 -9.98 -14.41 8.99
N ASN A 82 -11.08 -13.90 8.42
CA ASN A 82 -12.37 -13.86 9.10
C ASN A 82 -13.38 -14.91 8.59
N LEU A 83 -13.10 -15.61 7.48
CA LEU A 83 -14.08 -16.46 6.82
C LEU A 83 -13.71 -17.94 6.80
N GLU A 84 -12.42 -18.30 6.68
CA GLU A 84 -12.02 -19.71 6.46
C GLU A 84 -12.42 -20.65 7.59
N GLU A 85 -12.33 -20.23 8.84
CA GLU A 85 -12.73 -21.06 9.98
C GLU A 85 -14.26 -21.25 10.08
N GLY A 86 -15.02 -20.33 9.52
CA GLY A 86 -16.48 -20.43 9.50
C GLY A 86 -16.98 -21.12 8.24
N ASP A 87 -16.53 -20.68 7.08
CA ASP A 87 -16.90 -21.23 5.77
C ASP A 87 -15.88 -20.79 4.70
N ALA A 88 -14.90 -21.64 4.42
CA ALA A 88 -13.87 -21.38 3.42
C ALA A 88 -14.41 -21.14 2.00
N ALA A 89 -15.61 -21.68 1.67
CA ALA A 89 -16.26 -21.48 0.37
C ALA A 89 -16.71 -20.01 0.16
N LEU A 90 -16.82 -19.23 1.23
CA LEU A 90 -17.12 -17.79 1.11
C LEU A 90 -15.93 -16.96 0.63
N VAL A 91 -14.71 -17.48 0.72
CA VAL A 91 -13.50 -16.77 0.27
C VAL A 91 -13.37 -16.92 -1.24
N PRO A 92 -13.56 -15.84 -2.04
CA PRO A 92 -13.46 -15.94 -3.49
C PRO A 92 -12.06 -16.37 -3.93
N THR A 93 -11.98 -17.12 -5.01
CA THR A 93 -10.71 -17.39 -5.70
C THR A 93 -10.17 -16.12 -6.37
N VAL A 94 -8.89 -16.13 -6.73
CA VAL A 94 -8.30 -15.01 -7.51
C VAL A 94 -9.04 -14.83 -8.83
N ALA A 95 -9.42 -15.94 -9.50
CA ALA A 95 -10.16 -15.89 -10.76
C ALA A 95 -11.57 -15.28 -10.60
N GLU A 96 -12.29 -15.61 -9.52
CA GLU A 96 -13.59 -14.98 -9.23
C GLU A 96 -13.45 -13.49 -8.98
N LEU A 97 -12.43 -13.06 -8.22
CA LEU A 97 -12.17 -11.64 -7.98
C LEU A 97 -11.80 -10.91 -9.29
N GLU A 98 -10.99 -11.52 -10.13
CA GLU A 98 -10.64 -10.98 -11.45
C GLU A 98 -11.88 -10.81 -12.33
N GLU A 99 -12.74 -11.85 -12.41
CA GLU A 99 -14.00 -11.78 -13.14
C GLU A 99 -14.92 -10.68 -12.60
N VAL A 100 -15.08 -10.59 -11.29
CA VAL A 100 -15.94 -9.57 -10.66
C VAL A 100 -15.43 -8.15 -10.91
N PHE A 101 -14.11 -7.91 -10.76
CA PHE A 101 -13.56 -6.57 -10.95
C PHE A 101 -13.40 -6.20 -12.41
N VAL A 102 -12.75 -7.03 -13.21
CA VAL A 102 -12.41 -6.69 -14.59
C VAL A 102 -13.44 -7.23 -15.56
N GLY A 103 -13.92 -8.46 -15.39
CA GLY A 103 -14.93 -9.06 -16.25
C GLY A 103 -16.28 -8.35 -16.19
N ARG A 104 -16.62 -7.76 -15.04
CA ARG A 104 -17.90 -7.05 -14.83
C ARG A 104 -17.70 -5.57 -14.55
N TYR A 105 -17.17 -5.18 -13.36
CA TYR A 105 -17.18 -3.80 -12.92
C TYR A 105 -16.48 -2.82 -13.86
N PHE A 106 -15.29 -3.15 -14.36
CA PHE A 106 -14.59 -2.30 -15.33
C PHE A 106 -15.27 -2.23 -16.70
N ARG A 107 -16.12 -3.20 -17.02
CA ARG A 107 -16.90 -3.25 -18.28
C ARG A 107 -18.31 -2.68 -18.17
N GLU A 108 -18.68 -2.14 -17.01
CA GLU A 108 -19.98 -1.50 -16.86
C GLU A 108 -20.14 -0.30 -17.80
N PRO A 109 -21.18 -0.26 -18.65
CA PRO A 109 -21.40 0.87 -19.57
C PRO A 109 -21.45 2.21 -18.86
N ALA A 110 -21.96 2.24 -17.61
CA ALA A 110 -22.04 3.45 -16.79
C ALA A 110 -20.65 4.00 -16.40
N LEU A 111 -19.58 3.20 -16.43
CA LEU A 111 -18.21 3.61 -16.10
C LEU A 111 -17.36 3.93 -17.34
N ARG A 112 -17.83 3.60 -18.55
CA ARG A 112 -17.04 3.73 -19.75
C ARG A 112 -16.51 5.14 -19.97
N GLY A 113 -17.36 6.18 -19.84
CA GLY A 113 -16.95 7.57 -19.97
C GLY A 113 -15.91 8.00 -18.95
N PHE A 114 -15.99 7.48 -17.72
CA PHE A 114 -14.99 7.72 -16.67
C PHE A 114 -13.61 7.17 -17.06
N PHE A 115 -13.55 5.95 -17.62
CA PHE A 115 -12.29 5.34 -18.05
C PHE A 115 -11.74 5.97 -19.35
N GLU A 116 -12.61 6.34 -20.29
CA GLU A 116 -12.22 7.07 -21.52
C GLU A 116 -11.57 8.42 -21.17
N GLU A 117 -12.15 9.15 -20.22
CA GLU A 117 -11.59 10.41 -19.74
C GLU A 117 -10.27 10.18 -18.99
N ALA A 118 -10.17 9.16 -18.13
CA ALA A 118 -8.92 8.79 -17.48
C ALA A 118 -7.81 8.48 -18.49
N ALA A 119 -8.13 7.75 -19.57
CA ALA A 119 -7.20 7.45 -20.64
C ALA A 119 -6.75 8.71 -21.41
N SER A 120 -7.69 9.60 -21.76
CA SER A 120 -7.41 10.82 -22.49
C SER A 120 -6.50 11.80 -21.73
N LEU A 121 -6.69 11.90 -20.41
CA LEU A 121 -5.88 12.72 -19.51
C LEU A 121 -4.55 12.09 -19.11
N GLY A 122 -4.35 10.80 -19.41
CA GLY A 122 -3.22 10.05 -18.88
C GLY A 122 -3.22 9.97 -17.35
N ALA A 123 -4.41 10.04 -16.74
CA ALA A 123 -4.58 10.05 -15.29
C ALA A 123 -4.22 8.71 -14.66
N GLN A 124 -3.89 8.77 -13.38
CA GLN A 124 -3.62 7.58 -12.58
C GLN A 124 -4.94 7.02 -12.04
N GLY A 125 -5.17 5.74 -12.26
CA GLY A 125 -6.32 5.04 -11.74
C GLY A 125 -6.05 4.37 -10.38
N TYR A 126 -7.07 4.26 -9.55
CA TYR A 126 -7.03 3.61 -8.25
C TYR A 126 -8.32 2.84 -7.99
N LEU A 127 -8.18 1.52 -7.84
CA LEU A 127 -9.28 0.64 -7.42
C LEU A 127 -9.15 0.41 -5.91
N ARG A 128 -10.23 0.66 -5.18
CA ARG A 128 -10.37 0.44 -3.75
C ARG A 128 -11.40 -0.63 -3.44
N PRO A 129 -11.04 -1.91 -3.49
CA PRO A 129 -11.91 -2.96 -2.97
C PRO A 129 -11.80 -3.02 -1.44
N PHE A 130 -12.89 -3.40 -0.81
CA PHE A 130 -12.99 -3.65 0.62
C PHE A 130 -14.09 -4.65 0.92
N THR A 131 -14.01 -5.29 2.08
CA THR A 131 -15.04 -6.21 2.57
C THR A 131 -15.90 -5.52 3.62
N VAL A 132 -17.13 -5.96 3.76
CA VAL A 132 -18.07 -5.46 4.74
C VAL A 132 -19.12 -6.52 5.08
N ASP A 133 -19.58 -6.55 6.32
CA ASP A 133 -20.82 -7.23 6.67
C ASP A 133 -21.98 -6.24 6.50
N GLU A 134 -22.87 -6.53 5.55
CA GLU A 134 -24.00 -5.69 5.21
C GLU A 134 -25.24 -5.96 6.10
N ASP A 135 -25.09 -6.76 7.14
CA ASP A 135 -26.15 -7.00 8.08
C ASP A 135 -26.28 -5.86 9.11
N GLN A 136 -27.51 -5.50 9.42
CA GLN A 136 -27.82 -4.58 10.51
C GLN A 136 -27.77 -5.36 11.83
N SER A 137 -26.64 -5.31 12.52
CA SER A 137 -26.36 -6.20 13.64
C SER A 137 -25.44 -5.60 14.69
N ILE A 138 -25.59 -6.08 15.92
CA ILE A 138 -24.72 -5.81 17.06
C ILE A 138 -24.09 -7.14 17.51
N GLY A 139 -22.85 -7.11 17.96
CA GLY A 139 -22.17 -8.26 18.56
C GLY A 139 -20.99 -8.77 17.73
N VAL A 140 -20.12 -9.49 18.41
CA VAL A 140 -18.89 -10.06 17.85
C VAL A 140 -19.17 -11.51 17.43
N THR A 141 -19.70 -11.67 16.23
CA THR A 141 -20.02 -12.97 15.64
C THR A 141 -19.58 -13.02 14.19
N PHE A 142 -19.63 -14.20 13.59
CA PHE A 142 -19.33 -14.39 12.17
C PHE A 142 -20.21 -13.49 11.28
N PRO A 143 -19.70 -12.94 10.15
CA PRO A 143 -20.48 -12.08 9.27
C PRO A 143 -21.74 -12.79 8.71
N ASN A 144 -22.90 -12.13 8.83
CA ASN A 144 -24.16 -12.68 8.34
C ASN A 144 -24.38 -12.44 6.84
N ARG A 145 -23.99 -11.25 6.36
CA ARG A 145 -24.11 -10.85 4.94
C ARG A 145 -22.79 -10.31 4.42
N PRO A 146 -21.73 -11.15 4.40
CA PRO A 146 -20.41 -10.72 3.91
C PRO A 146 -20.48 -10.37 2.43
N ALA A 147 -19.91 -9.21 2.08
CA ALA A 147 -19.83 -8.73 0.71
C ALA A 147 -18.47 -8.09 0.43
N VAL A 148 -18.06 -8.11 -0.83
CA VAL A 148 -17.01 -7.27 -1.38
C VAL A 148 -17.67 -6.06 -2.02
N ARG A 149 -17.19 -4.87 -1.69
CA ARG A 149 -17.49 -3.64 -2.41
C ARG A 149 -16.24 -3.06 -3.03
N ALA A 150 -16.38 -2.30 -4.10
CA ALA A 150 -15.27 -1.58 -4.68
C ALA A 150 -15.72 -0.28 -5.33
N VAL A 151 -14.82 0.70 -5.28
CA VAL A 151 -14.96 1.98 -5.99
C VAL A 151 -13.69 2.25 -6.78
N VAL A 152 -13.80 2.97 -7.89
CA VAL A 152 -12.67 3.46 -8.67
C VAL A 152 -12.54 4.96 -8.55
N ALA A 153 -11.30 5.44 -8.54
CA ALA A 153 -10.97 6.85 -8.63
C ALA A 153 -9.92 7.08 -9.71
N ARG A 154 -9.86 8.30 -10.22
CA ARG A 154 -8.72 8.81 -10.96
C ARG A 154 -8.14 10.02 -10.25
N TYR A 155 -6.86 10.30 -10.46
CA TYR A 155 -6.17 11.47 -9.91
C TYR A 155 -5.00 11.85 -10.80
N ASP A 156 -4.61 13.13 -10.74
CA ASP A 156 -3.56 13.67 -11.61
C ASP A 156 -2.19 13.27 -11.10
N ARG A 157 -1.92 13.50 -9.81
CA ARG A 157 -0.67 13.12 -9.18
C ARG A 157 -0.81 12.82 -7.67
N TYR A 158 0.17 12.09 -7.16
CA TYR A 158 0.34 11.87 -5.73
C TYR A 158 1.38 12.84 -5.16
N LEU A 159 1.00 13.59 -4.12
CA LEU A 159 1.80 14.64 -3.50
C LEU A 159 2.65 14.10 -2.32
N GLY A 160 3.21 12.91 -2.46
CA GLY A 160 3.93 12.23 -1.37
C GLY A 160 5.44 12.46 -1.36
N GLU A 161 6.00 13.22 -2.31
CA GLU A 161 7.44 13.45 -2.42
C GLU A 161 7.72 14.95 -2.67
N PRO A 162 8.74 15.54 -2.07
CA PRO A 162 9.53 14.98 -0.97
C PRO A 162 8.77 14.97 0.36
N PHE A 163 9.20 14.17 1.33
CA PHE A 163 8.56 14.11 2.65
C PHE A 163 9.57 14.08 3.79
N CYS A 164 9.14 14.55 4.98
CA CYS A 164 9.87 14.42 6.23
C CYS A 164 9.32 13.25 7.04
N GLY A 165 10.19 12.42 7.57
CA GLY A 165 9.83 11.27 8.38
C GLY A 165 10.52 11.28 9.74
N VAL A 166 9.88 10.66 10.73
CA VAL A 166 10.40 10.54 12.10
C VAL A 166 10.19 9.11 12.58
N ILE A 167 11.18 8.56 13.27
CA ILE A 167 11.03 7.30 14.02
C ILE A 167 10.11 7.52 15.22
N VAL A 168 9.17 6.60 15.46
CA VAL A 168 8.20 6.65 16.56
C VAL A 168 8.31 5.40 17.46
N PRO A 169 9.32 5.31 18.32
CA PRO A 169 9.67 4.08 19.06
C PRO A 169 8.61 3.65 20.08
N ARG A 170 7.73 4.56 20.51
CA ARG A 170 6.68 4.28 21.52
C ARG A 170 5.38 3.76 20.95
N LEU A 171 5.26 3.68 19.64
CA LEU A 171 4.08 3.17 18.96
C LEU A 171 4.46 1.98 18.10
N VAL A 172 3.57 1.00 18.01
CA VAL A 172 3.67 -0.15 17.11
C VAL A 172 2.57 0.00 16.06
N ARG A 173 2.91 -0.14 14.78
CA ARG A 173 1.96 0.06 13.68
C ARG A 173 0.88 -1.01 13.64
N ALA A 174 1.28 -2.25 13.73
CA ALA A 174 0.42 -3.37 13.39
C ALA A 174 0.30 -4.35 14.55
N VAL A 175 -0.79 -5.13 14.53
CA VAL A 175 -1.02 -6.21 15.49
C VAL A 175 -0.28 -7.45 15.00
N ALA A 176 0.81 -7.83 15.69
CA ALA A 176 1.62 -9.01 15.34
C ALA A 176 0.98 -10.34 15.72
N ALA A 177 0.16 -10.34 16.77
CA ALA A 177 -0.53 -11.55 17.24
C ALA A 177 -1.32 -12.19 16.08
N ASN A 178 -1.23 -13.52 15.95
CA ASN A 178 -1.85 -14.28 14.86
C ASN A 178 -1.47 -13.80 13.45
N ALA A 179 -0.29 -13.21 13.29
CA ALA A 179 0.20 -12.66 12.04
C ALA A 179 -0.70 -11.57 11.39
N MET A 180 -1.54 -10.89 12.18
CA MET A 180 -2.48 -9.90 11.65
C MET A 180 -1.79 -8.70 11.00
N GLY A 181 -0.57 -8.33 11.40
CA GLY A 181 0.16 -7.19 10.85
C GLY A 181 0.50 -7.35 9.37
N CYS A 182 0.67 -8.57 8.87
CA CYS A 182 0.92 -8.83 7.45
C CYS A 182 -0.36 -8.85 6.59
N LEU A 183 -1.53 -8.76 7.20
CA LEU A 183 -2.82 -8.66 6.50
C LEU A 183 -3.21 -7.20 6.26
N LYS A 184 -3.87 -6.93 5.14
CA LYS A 184 -4.33 -5.58 4.83
C LYS A 184 -5.71 -5.32 5.45
N LEU A 185 -5.71 -5.19 6.79
CA LEU A 185 -6.89 -4.96 7.61
C LEU A 185 -6.92 -3.51 8.10
N GLY A 186 -8.13 -2.93 8.18
CA GLY A 186 -8.32 -1.55 8.65
C GLY A 186 -7.73 -1.30 10.05
N VAL A 187 -7.81 -2.27 10.95
CA VAL A 187 -7.29 -2.18 12.32
C VAL A 187 -5.78 -1.85 12.38
N ASN A 188 -4.98 -2.31 11.43
CA ASN A 188 -3.55 -2.04 11.36
C ASN A 188 -3.21 -0.58 11.02
N TYR A 189 -4.19 0.22 10.60
CA TYR A 189 -4.03 1.65 10.28
C TYR A 189 -4.53 2.58 11.39
N LEU A 190 -5.12 2.01 12.45
CA LEU A 190 -5.70 2.79 13.54
C LEU A 190 -4.71 3.75 14.20
N VAL A 191 -3.45 3.33 14.36
CA VAL A 191 -2.41 4.15 15.00
C VAL A 191 -1.70 5.11 14.06
N SER A 192 -1.95 5.06 12.75
CA SER A 192 -1.19 5.86 11.76
C SER A 192 -1.33 7.38 12.00
N VAL A 193 -2.55 7.87 12.25
CA VAL A 193 -2.77 9.29 12.55
C VAL A 193 -2.02 9.70 13.81
N LYS A 194 -2.16 8.92 14.90
CA LYS A 194 -1.47 9.16 16.17
C LYS A 194 0.05 9.13 16.02
N ALA A 195 0.57 8.26 15.16
CA ALA A 195 2.00 8.16 14.91
C ALA A 195 2.53 9.40 14.17
N VAL A 196 1.82 9.88 13.15
CA VAL A 196 2.21 11.12 12.45
C VAL A 196 2.11 12.33 13.37
N GLU A 197 1.10 12.40 14.25
CA GLU A 197 1.02 13.46 15.26
C GLU A 197 2.18 13.39 16.26
N ALA A 198 2.57 12.19 16.70
CA ALA A 198 3.74 12.00 17.54
C ALA A 198 5.04 12.41 16.83
N ALA A 199 5.16 12.09 15.52
CA ALA A 199 6.28 12.52 14.69
C ALA A 199 6.37 14.05 14.59
N ARG A 200 5.25 14.74 14.45
CA ARG A 200 5.19 16.22 14.39
C ARG A 200 5.66 16.92 15.65
N LYS A 201 5.67 16.25 16.79
CA LYS A 201 6.26 16.81 18.02
C LYS A 201 7.78 16.94 17.94
N ALA A 202 8.44 16.05 17.19
CA ALA A 202 9.88 16.12 16.94
C ALA A 202 10.22 16.94 15.69
N CYS A 203 9.31 16.98 14.71
CA CYS A 203 9.47 17.67 13.43
C CYS A 203 8.10 18.14 12.93
N PRO A 204 7.75 19.44 13.05
CA PRO A 204 6.42 19.95 12.68
C PRO A 204 6.00 19.66 11.24
N GLU A 205 6.96 19.59 10.31
CA GLU A 205 6.74 19.25 8.91
C GLU A 205 6.62 17.74 8.63
N ALA A 206 6.70 16.86 9.66
CA ALA A 206 6.63 15.42 9.47
C ALA A 206 5.32 15.01 8.78
N ALA A 207 5.46 14.24 7.71
CA ALA A 207 4.36 13.69 6.92
C ALA A 207 4.24 12.17 7.05
N ALA A 208 5.24 11.51 7.64
CA ALA A 208 5.27 10.06 7.85
C ALA A 208 5.96 9.69 9.17
N ALA A 209 5.52 8.57 9.74
CA ALA A 209 6.13 7.96 10.92
C ALA A 209 6.72 6.59 10.55
N LEU A 210 7.97 6.33 10.94
CA LEU A 210 8.64 5.04 10.77
C LEU A 210 8.59 4.27 12.08
N PHE A 211 8.08 3.04 12.04
CA PHE A 211 7.89 2.22 13.21
C PHE A 211 9.04 1.25 13.47
N LEU A 212 9.18 0.88 14.72
CA LEU A 212 9.96 -0.26 15.17
C LEU A 212 9.02 -1.44 15.48
N ASP A 213 9.62 -2.61 15.72
CA ASP A 213 8.89 -3.82 16.11
C ASP A 213 8.15 -3.67 17.45
N ASP A 214 7.44 -4.71 17.86
CA ASP A 214 6.64 -4.77 19.08
C ASP A 214 7.44 -5.14 20.35
N GLN A 215 8.77 -5.32 20.24
CA GLN A 215 9.64 -5.69 21.36
C GLN A 215 9.95 -4.50 22.26
N SER A 216 8.91 -3.81 22.74
CA SER A 216 9.03 -2.55 23.49
C SER A 216 9.75 -2.69 24.86
N HIS A 217 9.94 -3.92 25.33
CA HIS A 217 10.71 -4.23 26.55
C HIS A 217 12.24 -4.21 26.34
N ARG A 218 12.71 -4.23 25.08
CA ARG A 218 14.12 -4.16 24.73
C ARG A 218 14.63 -2.71 24.68
N PRO A 219 15.95 -2.49 24.86
CA PRO A 219 16.57 -1.22 24.46
C PRO A 219 16.16 -0.82 23.06
N VAL A 220 15.91 0.47 22.85
CA VAL A 220 15.36 0.96 21.58
C VAL A 220 16.27 0.67 20.39
N GLU A 221 17.59 0.65 20.63
CA GLU A 221 18.62 0.39 19.61
C GLU A 221 18.62 -1.07 19.14
N GLU A 222 18.17 -2.02 19.97
CA GLU A 222 18.09 -3.44 19.65
C GLU A 222 16.83 -3.80 18.84
N ARG A 223 15.86 -2.91 18.79
CA ARG A 223 14.60 -3.12 18.10
C ARG A 223 14.76 -3.03 16.59
N GLN A 224 13.95 -3.81 15.87
CA GLN A 224 13.98 -3.85 14.41
C GLN A 224 13.17 -2.71 13.81
N VAL A 225 13.69 -2.07 12.77
CA VAL A 225 12.91 -1.19 11.90
C VAL A 225 11.90 -2.05 11.13
N THR A 226 10.66 -1.58 11.04
CA THR A 226 9.59 -2.29 10.32
C THR A 226 9.15 -1.57 9.05
N GLU A 227 8.19 -0.67 9.13
CA GLU A 227 7.67 0.04 7.97
C GLU A 227 7.14 1.43 8.34
N TRP A 228 6.87 2.26 7.34
CA TRP A 228 6.19 3.54 7.52
C TRP A 228 4.72 3.34 7.91
N ASP A 229 4.08 4.38 8.40
CA ASP A 229 2.67 4.38 8.80
C ASP A 229 1.69 3.90 7.71
N SER A 230 2.05 4.05 6.44
CA SER A 230 1.19 3.70 5.30
C SER A 230 1.89 2.99 4.14
N SER A 231 3.16 2.62 4.29
CA SER A 231 3.97 2.03 3.22
C SER A 231 5.17 1.26 3.78
N CYS A 232 5.77 0.40 2.94
CA CYS A 232 7.03 -0.25 3.30
C CYS A 232 8.23 0.70 3.12
N CYS A 233 9.38 0.29 3.61
CA CYS A 233 10.62 1.08 3.53
C CYS A 233 11.73 0.35 2.77
N LEU A 234 12.60 1.14 2.12
CA LEU A 234 13.90 0.75 1.60
C LEU A 234 14.96 1.71 2.13
N PHE A 235 16.17 1.20 2.36
CA PHE A 235 17.32 2.00 2.77
C PHE A 235 18.46 1.80 1.80
N ALA A 236 18.88 2.86 1.14
CA ALA A 236 20.02 2.83 0.22
C ALA A 236 21.30 3.23 0.97
N LEU A 237 22.38 2.44 0.81
CA LEU A 237 23.65 2.63 1.49
C LEU A 237 24.74 3.11 0.53
N ALA A 238 25.77 3.76 1.07
CA ALA A 238 26.90 4.31 0.32
C ALA A 238 27.75 3.24 -0.37
N ASP A 239 27.70 1.98 0.09
CA ASP A 239 28.36 0.84 -0.56
C ASP A 239 27.61 0.31 -1.80
N GLY A 240 26.54 0.96 -2.22
CA GLY A 240 25.70 0.57 -3.35
C GLY A 240 24.60 -0.44 -3.01
N THR A 241 24.47 -0.86 -1.75
CA THR A 241 23.45 -1.81 -1.32
C THR A 241 22.12 -1.11 -1.01
N VAL A 242 21.00 -1.73 -1.40
CA VAL A 242 19.65 -1.35 -0.96
C VAL A 242 19.14 -2.42 0.00
N ILE A 243 18.85 -2.03 1.25
CA ILE A 243 18.24 -2.92 2.23
C ILE A 243 16.73 -2.90 2.03
N LYS A 244 16.13 -4.08 1.82
CA LYS A 244 14.70 -4.34 1.94
C LYS A 244 14.47 -5.06 3.26
N ILE A 245 13.58 -4.50 4.11
CA ILE A 245 13.18 -5.18 5.33
C ILE A 245 12.34 -6.41 4.95
N PRO A 246 12.64 -7.61 5.50
CA PRO A 246 11.92 -8.84 5.16
C PRO A 246 10.47 -8.80 5.64
N GLU A 247 9.64 -9.58 4.98
CA GLU A 247 8.26 -9.79 5.40
C GLU A 247 8.22 -10.44 6.79
N SER A 248 7.28 -10.04 7.61
CA SER A 248 7.10 -10.54 8.98
C SER A 248 5.64 -10.37 9.41
N PRO A 249 5.22 -10.94 10.56
CA PRO A 249 3.89 -10.71 11.12
C PRO A 249 3.55 -9.23 11.37
N LEU A 250 4.53 -8.35 11.40
CA LEU A 250 4.35 -6.90 11.61
C LEU A 250 4.32 -6.08 10.31
N ILE A 251 4.74 -6.65 9.17
CA ILE A 251 5.01 -5.91 7.94
C ILE A 251 4.10 -6.40 6.82
N LEU A 252 3.39 -5.47 6.20
CA LEU A 252 2.53 -5.78 5.07
C LEU A 252 3.36 -6.19 3.84
N PRO A 253 3.13 -7.38 3.23
CA PRO A 253 3.80 -7.77 1.99
C PRO A 253 3.42 -6.83 0.85
N SER A 254 4.30 -5.88 0.52
CA SER A 254 4.02 -4.86 -0.48
C SER A 254 4.25 -5.38 -1.89
N VAL A 255 3.22 -5.34 -2.72
CA VAL A 255 3.31 -5.69 -4.15
C VAL A 255 4.21 -4.69 -4.90
N THR A 256 4.14 -3.40 -4.55
CA THR A 256 4.96 -2.36 -5.19
C THR A 256 6.45 -2.52 -4.88
N ILE A 257 6.82 -2.86 -3.63
CA ILE A 257 8.24 -3.05 -3.28
C ILE A 257 8.86 -4.22 -4.03
N GLN A 258 8.08 -5.29 -4.28
CA GLN A 258 8.54 -6.42 -5.10
C GLN A 258 8.88 -5.97 -6.53
N GLY A 259 8.04 -5.12 -7.14
CA GLY A 259 8.30 -4.57 -8.46
C GLY A 259 9.50 -3.62 -8.50
N ILE A 260 9.62 -2.72 -7.52
CA ILE A 260 10.78 -1.80 -7.43
C ILE A 260 12.07 -2.58 -7.22
N THR A 261 12.09 -3.56 -6.33
CA THR A 261 13.29 -4.37 -6.10
C THR A 261 13.64 -5.26 -7.29
N ALA A 262 12.66 -5.73 -8.07
CA ALA A 262 12.89 -6.44 -9.32
C ALA A 262 13.59 -5.53 -10.36
N ILE A 263 13.16 -4.29 -10.50
CA ILE A 263 13.80 -3.31 -11.38
C ILE A 263 15.25 -3.04 -10.94
N LEU A 264 15.48 -2.78 -9.66
CA LEU A 264 16.80 -2.52 -9.12
C LEU A 264 17.75 -3.71 -9.36
N LYS A 265 17.28 -4.94 -9.13
CA LYS A 265 18.05 -6.17 -9.39
C LYS A 265 18.37 -6.35 -10.87
N ALA A 266 17.42 -6.04 -11.78
CA ALA A 266 17.64 -6.08 -13.22
C ALA A 266 18.68 -5.04 -13.70
N TRP A 267 18.97 -4.03 -12.89
CA TRP A 267 20.01 -3.02 -13.11
C TRP A 267 21.29 -3.27 -12.29
N ASP A 268 21.50 -4.51 -11.85
CA ASP A 268 22.66 -4.94 -11.07
C ASP A 268 22.86 -4.17 -9.75
N VAL A 269 21.79 -3.59 -9.19
CA VAL A 269 21.83 -3.02 -7.85
C VAL A 269 21.69 -4.14 -6.82
N ARG A 270 22.63 -4.22 -5.89
CA ARG A 270 22.59 -5.19 -4.80
C ARG A 270 21.41 -4.89 -3.87
N VAL A 271 20.38 -5.75 -3.89
CA VAL A 271 19.26 -5.68 -2.96
C VAL A 271 19.43 -6.77 -1.90
N ALA A 272 19.71 -6.35 -0.66
CA ALA A 272 19.84 -7.24 0.50
C ALA A 272 18.51 -7.28 1.27
N GLU A 273 17.87 -8.44 1.28
CA GLU A 273 16.67 -8.65 2.10
C GLU A 273 17.11 -9.16 3.47
N ARG A 274 17.10 -8.29 4.46
CA ARG A 274 17.52 -8.58 5.83
C ARG A 274 16.91 -7.65 6.86
N PRO A 275 16.83 -8.06 8.14
CA PRO A 275 16.51 -7.16 9.23
C PRO A 275 17.50 -5.98 9.32
N LEU A 276 17.04 -4.89 9.87
CA LEU A 276 17.82 -3.71 10.20
C LEU A 276 17.46 -3.26 11.63
N THR A 277 18.41 -3.34 12.56
CA THR A 277 18.18 -2.82 13.90
C THR A 277 18.17 -1.30 13.90
N TYR A 278 17.49 -0.70 14.86
CA TYR A 278 17.49 0.75 14.97
C TYR A 278 18.87 1.30 15.30
N GLY A 279 19.66 0.58 16.11
CA GLY A 279 21.06 0.92 16.39
C GLY A 279 21.90 0.96 15.11
N GLU A 280 21.81 -0.07 14.26
CA GLU A 280 22.49 -0.06 12.96
C GLU A 280 22.07 1.15 12.12
N LEU A 281 20.77 1.49 12.07
CA LEU A 281 20.31 2.66 11.31
C LEU A 281 20.90 3.97 11.87
N ILE A 282 20.98 4.11 13.20
CA ILE A 282 21.62 5.26 13.86
C ILE A 282 23.10 5.38 13.45
N ASP A 283 23.83 4.27 13.50
CA ASP A 283 25.25 4.23 13.14
C ASP A 283 25.47 4.57 11.66
N ARG A 284 24.64 4.01 10.75
CA ARG A 284 24.69 4.34 9.32
C ARG A 284 24.46 5.83 9.05
N VAL A 285 23.54 6.45 9.79
CA VAL A 285 23.27 7.89 9.66
C VAL A 285 24.46 8.71 10.19
N ARG A 286 24.98 8.37 11.37
CA ARG A 286 26.11 9.09 11.98
C ARG A 286 27.39 9.00 11.20
N ASN A 287 27.64 7.85 10.59
CA ASN A 287 28.83 7.60 9.76
C ASN A 287 28.68 8.14 8.32
N GLY A 288 27.54 8.72 7.96
CA GLY A 288 27.27 9.18 6.59
C GLY A 288 27.13 8.04 5.56
N GLU A 289 26.78 6.84 6.01
CA GLU A 289 26.66 5.65 5.17
C GLU A 289 25.24 5.45 4.62
N LEU A 290 24.23 6.16 5.15
CA LEU A 290 22.88 6.16 4.59
C LEU A 290 22.80 7.17 3.44
N VAL A 291 22.50 6.69 2.23
CA VAL A 291 22.25 7.53 1.05
C VAL A 291 20.82 8.05 1.04
N ALA A 292 19.84 7.15 1.24
CA ALA A 292 18.42 7.52 1.27
C ALA A 292 17.60 6.52 2.07
N ALA A 293 16.59 7.03 2.75
CA ALA A 293 15.44 6.27 3.23
C ALA A 293 14.25 6.50 2.28
N CYS A 294 13.56 5.44 1.90
CA CYS A 294 12.47 5.53 0.94
C CYS A 294 11.18 4.91 1.50
N SER A 295 10.06 5.50 1.12
CA SER A 295 8.71 4.96 1.29
C SER A 295 8.28 4.30 -0.01
N VAL A 296 7.78 3.04 0.05
CA VAL A 296 7.37 2.27 -1.13
C VAL A 296 5.96 1.74 -0.94
N GLY A 297 5.04 2.15 -1.80
CA GLY A 297 3.64 1.74 -1.73
C GLY A 297 2.86 2.13 -2.98
N THR A 298 1.62 1.65 -3.09
CA THR A 298 0.79 1.82 -4.28
C THR A 298 0.60 3.28 -4.68
N ALA A 299 0.37 4.18 -3.74
CA ALA A 299 0.03 5.57 -4.04
C ALA A 299 1.21 6.37 -4.61
N GLY A 300 2.41 6.24 -4.05
CA GLY A 300 3.59 7.02 -4.44
C GLY A 300 4.63 6.23 -5.24
N ILE A 301 4.45 4.92 -5.36
CA ILE A 301 5.41 3.95 -5.91
C ILE A 301 6.67 3.92 -5.05
N LEU A 302 7.59 4.84 -5.25
CA LEU A 302 8.78 5.05 -4.45
C LEU A 302 8.94 6.55 -4.20
N ASN A 303 8.93 6.96 -2.94
CA ASN A 303 9.17 8.34 -2.53
C ASN A 303 10.42 8.39 -1.65
N ARG A 304 11.28 9.37 -1.90
CA ARG A 304 12.52 9.56 -1.15
C ARG A 304 12.27 10.48 0.04
N CYS A 305 12.72 10.07 1.22
CA CYS A 305 12.64 10.88 2.41
C CYS A 305 13.68 12.01 2.33
N GLN A 306 13.23 13.26 2.40
CA GLN A 306 14.09 14.43 2.35
C GLN A 306 14.76 14.72 3.70
N LYS A 307 14.10 14.33 4.78
CA LYS A 307 14.59 14.53 6.13
C LYS A 307 14.07 13.41 7.04
N LEU A 308 14.96 12.58 7.55
CA LEU A 308 14.62 11.53 8.51
C LEU A 308 15.21 11.89 9.86
N ILE A 309 14.35 12.03 10.87
CA ILE A 309 14.75 12.30 12.24
C ILE A 309 14.74 11.02 13.06
N LEU A 310 15.85 10.71 13.66
CA LEU A 310 16.04 9.61 14.59
C LEU A 310 15.92 10.16 16.03
N VAL A 311 15.21 9.43 16.87
CA VAL A 311 14.95 9.85 18.26
C VAL A 311 15.36 8.76 19.24
N ASP A 312 15.66 9.15 20.48
CA ASP A 312 15.88 8.21 21.58
C ASP A 312 14.56 7.62 22.13
N GLY A 313 14.65 6.72 23.10
CA GLY A 313 13.48 6.14 23.77
C GLY A 313 12.58 7.16 24.49
N LYS A 314 13.00 8.42 24.62
CA LYS A 314 12.24 9.54 25.18
C LYS A 314 11.68 10.50 24.12
N ASN A 315 11.77 10.12 22.82
CA ASN A 315 11.39 10.93 21.65
C ASN A 315 12.23 12.22 21.48
N ARG A 316 13.45 12.29 21.98
CA ARG A 316 14.36 13.41 21.72
C ARG A 316 15.18 13.10 20.47
N ALA A 317 15.31 14.07 19.57
CA ALA A 317 16.13 13.90 18.36
C ALA A 317 17.61 13.64 18.73
N ILE A 318 18.18 12.58 18.14
CA ILE A 318 19.58 12.17 18.37
C ILE A 318 20.42 12.19 17.09
N ALA A 319 19.78 12.16 15.94
CA ALA A 319 20.41 12.32 14.64
C ALA A 319 19.37 12.76 13.59
N THR A 320 19.84 13.41 12.55
CA THR A 320 19.03 13.78 11.38
C THR A 320 19.77 13.34 10.13
N HIS A 321 19.07 12.67 9.24
CA HIS A 321 19.57 12.29 7.93
C HIS A 321 18.93 13.17 6.87
N HIS A 322 19.75 13.68 5.95
CA HIS A 322 19.35 14.24 4.67
C HIS A 322 19.90 13.38 3.55
N PRO A 323 19.15 13.15 2.46
CA PRO A 323 19.59 12.26 1.39
C PRO A 323 20.86 12.79 0.72
N GLN A 324 21.72 11.87 0.29
CA GLN A 324 22.93 12.18 -0.48
C GLN A 324 22.55 12.28 -1.96
N GLU A 325 21.95 13.40 -2.36
CA GLU A 325 21.36 13.58 -3.70
C GLU A 325 22.38 13.42 -4.85
N LYS A 326 23.66 13.67 -4.59
CA LYS A 326 24.75 13.50 -5.57
C LYS A 326 25.22 12.05 -5.72
N HIS A 327 24.78 11.16 -4.83
CA HIS A 327 25.19 9.76 -4.89
C HIS A 327 24.48 9.03 -6.05
N PRO A 328 25.18 8.22 -6.88
CA PRO A 328 24.59 7.55 -8.05
C PRO A 328 23.35 6.70 -7.70
N LEU A 329 23.35 6.04 -6.55
CA LEU A 329 22.24 5.22 -6.10
C LEU A 329 20.97 6.04 -5.83
N TYR A 330 21.11 7.31 -5.39
CA TYR A 330 19.96 8.21 -5.22
C TYR A 330 19.25 8.50 -6.55
N ALA A 331 20.01 8.75 -7.61
CA ALA A 331 19.47 8.92 -8.96
C ALA A 331 18.79 7.65 -9.45
N LYS A 332 19.43 6.48 -9.28
CA LYS A 332 18.87 5.18 -9.67
C LYS A 332 17.51 4.87 -9.00
N LEU A 333 17.30 5.29 -7.75
CA LEU A 333 16.00 5.15 -7.08
C LEU A 333 14.90 5.97 -7.79
N GLY A 334 15.23 7.19 -8.22
CA GLY A 334 14.32 8.02 -9.01
C GLY A 334 14.01 7.42 -10.39
N GLU A 335 15.04 6.90 -11.06
CA GLU A 335 14.93 6.20 -12.34
C GLU A 335 14.08 4.93 -12.22
N ALA A 336 14.22 4.15 -11.14
CA ALA A 336 13.41 2.96 -10.89
C ALA A 336 11.93 3.30 -10.72
N ARG A 337 11.60 4.42 -10.05
CA ARG A 337 10.23 4.95 -9.98
C ARG A 337 9.70 5.32 -11.37
N ALA A 338 10.49 6.03 -12.16
CA ALA A 338 10.12 6.44 -13.51
C ALA A 338 9.90 5.22 -14.42
N TYR A 339 10.82 4.25 -14.37
CA TYR A 339 10.71 3.00 -15.13
C TYR A 339 9.45 2.20 -14.77
N TYR A 340 9.11 2.10 -13.48
CA TYR A 340 7.88 1.45 -13.03
C TYR A 340 6.63 2.09 -13.68
N TRP A 341 6.61 3.42 -13.79
CA TRP A 341 5.58 4.16 -14.51
C TRP A 341 5.58 3.90 -16.01
N ASP A 342 6.75 3.86 -16.61
CA ASP A 342 6.86 3.67 -18.06
C ASP A 342 6.45 2.24 -18.48
N VAL A 343 6.60 1.24 -17.59
CA VAL A 343 6.01 -0.09 -17.80
C VAL A 343 4.49 -0.03 -17.83
N TYR A 344 3.83 0.68 -16.90
CA TYR A 344 2.38 0.88 -16.93
C TYR A 344 1.92 1.54 -18.24
N ARG A 345 2.66 2.53 -18.71
CA ARG A 345 2.35 3.25 -19.94
C ARG A 345 2.73 2.49 -21.22
N GLY A 346 3.35 1.33 -21.08
CA GLY A 346 3.80 0.53 -22.23
C GLY A 346 4.99 1.12 -22.99
N LYS A 347 5.73 2.08 -22.39
CA LYS A 347 6.89 2.72 -23.01
C LYS A 347 8.14 1.87 -22.94
N VAL A 348 8.24 1.02 -21.92
CA VAL A 348 9.36 0.10 -21.71
C VAL A 348 8.84 -1.29 -21.36
N PRO A 349 9.57 -2.38 -21.65
CA PRO A 349 9.18 -3.73 -21.28
C PRO A 349 9.21 -3.94 -19.77
N ALA A 350 8.40 -4.88 -19.27
CA ALA A 350 8.50 -5.31 -17.88
C ALA A 350 9.75 -6.16 -17.66
N VAL A 351 10.44 -5.94 -16.54
CA VAL A 351 11.56 -6.78 -16.11
C VAL A 351 11.06 -8.09 -15.48
N PRO A 352 11.87 -9.15 -15.38
CA PRO A 352 11.52 -10.37 -14.65
C PRO A 352 11.06 -10.05 -13.22
N GLY A 353 9.93 -10.63 -12.81
CA GLY A 353 9.30 -10.35 -11.51
C GLY A 353 8.30 -9.18 -11.49
N LEU A 354 8.16 -8.46 -12.61
CA LEU A 354 7.14 -7.44 -12.81
C LEU A 354 6.18 -7.90 -13.92
N ARG A 355 4.97 -8.35 -13.56
CA ARG A 355 3.98 -8.89 -14.51
C ARG A 355 2.98 -7.81 -14.89
N LEU A 356 2.83 -7.61 -16.20
CA LEU A 356 1.86 -6.69 -16.78
C LEU A 356 0.60 -7.45 -17.18
N PHE A 357 -0.54 -6.98 -16.71
CA PHE A 357 -1.86 -7.46 -17.07
C PHE A 357 -2.60 -6.38 -17.85
N LYS A 358 -3.26 -6.76 -18.95
CA LYS A 358 -4.00 -5.85 -19.82
C LYS A 358 -5.38 -6.45 -20.08
N TYR A 359 -6.38 -5.63 -19.91
CA TYR A 359 -7.77 -6.04 -20.12
C TYR A 359 -8.49 -4.99 -20.97
N GLU A 360 -9.16 -5.43 -22.01
CA GLU A 360 -10.10 -4.59 -22.75
C GLU A 360 -11.35 -4.37 -21.88
N ILE A 361 -11.77 -3.11 -21.76
CA ILE A 361 -12.86 -2.68 -20.86
C ILE A 361 -13.87 -1.79 -21.58
#